data_634f169279a29426a165f10ee719e310
#
_entry.id   634f169279a29426a165f10ee719e310
#
_cell.length_a   1.000
_cell.length_b   1.000
_cell.length_c   1.000
_cell.angle_alpha   90.00
_cell.angle_beta   90.00
_cell.angle_gamma   90.00
#
_symmetry.space_group_name_H-M   'P 1'
#
loop_
_entity.id
_entity.type
_entity.pdbx_description
1 polymer ?
#
loop_
_entity_poly.entity_id
_entity_poly.type
_entity_poly.pdbx_seq_one_letter_code
_entity_poly.pdbx_strand_id
1 'polypeptide(L)'
;MTIPFPMAAAPVSIRLDELPSHQWATVLDVARSADAEGQELALRLTEIGFVPGEAVRIVASGLPGREPLAVRLGHTTFALRRHEAALIHVAPGMPEGARHG
;
A
#
# COMPACT_ATOMS: atom_id res chain seq x y z
N MET A 1 11.15 -34.27 -6.76
CA MET A 1 11.02 -33.70 -6.68
C MET A 1 10.51 -32.89 -6.32
N THR A 2 10.26 -32.49 -6.12
CA THR A 2 9.68 -31.77 -5.79
C THR A 2 9.75 -30.60 -5.85
N ILE A 3 9.23 -29.94 -5.94
CA ILE A 3 9.12 -28.88 -6.02
C ILE A 3 8.92 -28.07 -5.48
N PRO A 4 9.02 -27.53 -5.29
CA PRO A 4 8.81 -26.69 -4.67
C PRO A 4 8.12 -25.80 -4.94
N PHE A 5 7.58 -25.37 -4.88
CA PHE A 5 6.90 -24.50 -5.02
C PHE A 5 6.83 -23.78 -4.31
N PRO A 6 6.81 -23.60 -4.07
CA PRO A 6 6.43 -22.94 -3.44
C PRO A 6 6.53 -21.75 -3.61
N MET A 7 6.87 -21.34 -3.99
CA MET A 7 6.98 -20.22 -4.22
C MET A 7 5.89 -19.70 -4.36
N ALA A 8 5.35 -20.29 -4.70
CA ALA A 8 4.16 -19.84 -4.92
C ALA A 8 3.53 -19.29 -3.77
N ALA A 9 3.82 -19.70 -2.73
CA ALA A 9 3.11 -19.27 -1.58
C ALA A 9 3.41 -17.88 -1.17
N ALA A 10 4.50 -17.32 -1.55
CA ALA A 10 4.84 -15.99 -1.08
C ALA A 10 4.12 -14.93 -1.88
N PRO A 11 3.35 -14.07 -1.26
CA PRO A 11 2.67 -13.03 -2.00
C PRO A 11 3.68 -12.02 -2.53
N VAL A 12 3.37 -11.43 -3.65
CA VAL A 12 4.19 -10.38 -4.19
C VAL A 12 3.99 -9.15 -3.32
N SER A 13 5.08 -8.54 -2.91
CA SER A 13 5.02 -7.35 -2.07
C SER A 13 5.72 -6.22 -2.80
N ILE A 14 5.03 -5.12 -2.99
CA ILE A 14 5.63 -3.94 -3.59
C ILE A 14 5.27 -2.76 -2.72
N ARG A 15 5.94 -1.65 -2.95
CA ARG A 15 5.60 -0.42 -2.24
C ARG A 15 4.39 0.20 -2.92
N LEU A 16 3.58 0.90 -2.15
CA LEU A 16 2.39 1.52 -2.71
C LEU A 16 2.73 2.49 -3.84
N ASP A 17 3.87 3.20 -3.75
CA ASP A 17 4.23 4.13 -4.80
C ASP A 17 4.59 3.43 -6.11
N GLU A 18 4.78 2.11 -6.07
CA GLU A 18 5.07 1.35 -7.27
C GLU A 18 3.82 0.70 -7.87
N LEU A 19 2.70 0.81 -7.19
CA LEU A 19 1.47 0.19 -7.66
C LEU A 19 0.92 0.95 -8.87
N PRO A 20 0.56 0.27 -9.93
CA PRO A 20 -0.04 0.95 -11.07
C PRO A 20 -1.36 1.62 -10.68
N SER A 21 -1.66 2.74 -11.32
CA SER A 21 -2.89 3.46 -11.03
C SER A 21 -4.10 2.59 -11.33
N HIS A 22 -5.13 2.78 -10.51
CA HIS A 22 -6.41 2.11 -10.66
C HIS A 22 -6.41 0.63 -10.36
N GLN A 23 -5.29 0.08 -9.93
CA GLN A 23 -5.24 -1.32 -9.55
C GLN A 23 -5.45 -1.45 -8.04
N TRP A 24 -6.31 -2.34 -7.63
CA TRP A 24 -6.52 -2.58 -6.21
C TRP A 24 -5.37 -3.38 -5.62
N ALA A 25 -5.08 -3.13 -4.37
CA ALA A 25 -4.05 -3.87 -3.65
C ALA A 25 -4.48 -3.99 -2.19
N THR A 26 -3.82 -4.90 -1.49
CA THR A 26 -4.08 -5.13 -0.08
C THR A 26 -2.88 -4.66 0.72
N VAL A 27 -3.12 -3.88 1.75
CA VAL A 27 -2.05 -3.41 2.63
C VAL A 27 -1.48 -4.61 3.39
N LEU A 28 -0.16 -4.75 3.36
CA LEU A 28 0.52 -5.78 4.12
C LEU A 28 1.07 -5.22 5.42
N ASP A 29 1.75 -4.10 5.34
CA ASP A 29 2.26 -3.43 6.54
C ASP A 29 2.79 -2.06 6.16
N VAL A 30 3.20 -1.30 7.16
CA VAL A 30 3.87 -0.02 6.97
C VAL A 30 5.27 -0.19 7.51
N ALA A 31 6.26 0.10 6.67
CA ALA A 31 7.65 -0.11 7.04
C ALA A 31 8.05 0.81 8.19
N ARG A 32 8.88 0.30 9.08
CA ARG A 32 9.41 1.11 10.13
C ARG A 32 10.72 1.69 9.68
N SER A 33 10.96 2.92 10.09
CA SER A 33 12.19 3.60 9.76
C SER A 33 13.09 3.62 10.97
N ALA A 34 14.38 3.72 10.74
CA ALA A 34 15.33 3.79 11.84
C ALA A 34 15.31 5.14 12.52
N ASP A 35 14.91 6.20 11.83
CA ASP A 35 14.95 7.52 12.44
C ASP A 35 13.58 7.91 13.00
N ALA A 36 13.59 8.93 13.85
CA ALA A 36 12.39 9.32 14.53
C ALA A 36 11.32 9.85 13.59
N GLU A 37 11.74 10.57 12.57
CA GLU A 37 10.79 11.12 11.62
C GLU A 37 10.06 10.04 10.89
N GLY A 38 10.78 9.02 10.44
CA GLY A 38 10.16 7.91 9.74
C GLY A 38 9.25 7.10 10.63
N GLN A 39 9.62 6.96 11.90
CA GLN A 39 8.77 6.22 12.83
C GLN A 39 7.47 6.97 13.08
N GLU A 40 7.56 8.28 13.18
CA GLU A 40 6.37 9.10 13.42
C GLU A 40 5.47 9.05 12.19
N LEU A 41 6.04 9.10 11.01
CA LEU A 41 5.26 9.03 9.79
C LEU A 41 4.57 7.67 9.68
N ALA A 42 5.30 6.60 9.96
CA ALA A 42 4.72 5.26 9.89
C ALA A 42 3.56 5.11 10.87
N LEU A 43 3.71 5.68 12.07
CA LEU A 43 2.64 5.62 13.05
C LEU A 43 1.42 6.39 12.55
N ARG A 44 1.65 7.55 11.95
CA ARG A 44 0.55 8.34 11.45
C ARG A 44 -0.19 7.62 10.33
N LEU A 45 0.53 6.97 9.43
CA LEU A 45 -0.10 6.23 8.34
C LEU A 45 -0.95 5.09 8.89
N THR A 46 -0.43 4.41 9.91
CA THR A 46 -1.17 3.34 10.54
C THR A 46 -2.44 3.88 11.21
N GLU A 47 -2.33 5.03 11.87
CA GLU A 47 -3.48 5.62 12.55
C GLU A 47 -4.55 6.10 11.56
N ILE A 48 -4.14 6.51 10.37
CA ILE A 48 -5.08 6.89 9.34
C ILE A 48 -5.89 5.67 8.89
N GLY A 49 -5.29 4.50 8.92
CA GLY A 49 -6.00 3.29 8.52
C GLY A 49 -5.24 2.38 7.59
N PHE A 50 -3.96 2.68 7.30
CA PHE A 50 -3.19 1.80 6.45
C PHE A 50 -2.71 0.62 7.29
N VAL A 51 -3.62 -0.30 7.54
CA VAL A 51 -3.32 -1.46 8.37
C VAL A 51 -3.48 -2.73 7.54
N PRO A 52 -2.83 -3.82 7.96
CA PRO A 52 -2.87 -5.05 7.16
C PRO A 52 -4.29 -5.49 6.85
N GLY A 53 -4.51 -5.86 5.61
CA GLY A 53 -5.80 -6.35 5.18
C GLY A 53 -6.69 -5.31 4.54
N GLU A 54 -6.33 -4.04 4.62
CA GLU A 54 -7.16 -2.99 4.03
C GLU A 54 -6.93 -2.90 2.53
N ALA A 55 -7.97 -2.58 1.78
CA ALA A 55 -7.87 -2.43 0.34
C ALA A 55 -7.47 -1.01 0.00
N VAL A 56 -6.52 -0.85 -0.91
CA VAL A 56 -6.06 0.47 -1.34
C VAL A 56 -5.97 0.52 -2.85
N ARG A 57 -6.02 1.73 -3.38
CA ARG A 57 -5.97 1.94 -4.81
C ARG A 57 -5.47 3.35 -5.07
N ILE A 58 -4.59 3.51 -6.06
CA ILE A 58 -4.17 4.84 -6.46
C ILE A 58 -5.14 5.30 -7.53
N VAL A 59 -5.88 6.36 -7.25
CA VAL A 59 -6.90 6.82 -8.18
C VAL A 59 -6.45 8.00 -9.03
N ALA A 60 -5.37 8.66 -8.66
CA ALA A 60 -4.84 9.77 -9.45
C ALA A 60 -3.43 10.10 -9.01
N SER A 61 -2.68 10.73 -9.89
CA SER A 61 -1.36 11.25 -9.57
C SER A 61 -1.31 12.69 -10.00
N GLY A 62 -0.68 13.51 -9.22
CA GLY A 62 -0.55 14.91 -9.56
C GLY A 62 0.53 15.17 -10.59
N LEU A 63 0.59 16.39 -11.07
CA LEU A 63 1.60 16.84 -12.01
C LEU A 63 2.21 18.11 -11.46
N PRO A 64 3.49 18.33 -11.72
CA PRO A 64 4.45 17.41 -12.31
C PRO A 64 4.96 16.42 -11.27
N GLY A 65 5.74 15.46 -11.71
CA GLY A 65 6.40 14.56 -10.77
C GLY A 65 5.50 13.50 -10.17
N ARG A 66 4.23 13.49 -10.59
CA ARG A 66 3.29 12.48 -10.12
C ARG A 66 3.06 12.54 -8.62
N GLU A 67 3.05 13.75 -8.07
CA GLU A 67 2.74 13.96 -6.67
C GLU A 67 1.73 15.08 -6.56
N PRO A 68 0.90 15.00 -5.54
CA PRO A 68 0.77 13.87 -4.63
C PRO A 68 0.00 12.73 -5.29
N LEU A 69 0.05 11.57 -4.66
CA LEU A 69 -0.74 10.45 -5.12
C LEU A 69 -2.07 10.50 -4.38
N ALA A 70 -3.16 10.38 -5.11
CA ALA A 70 -4.46 10.28 -4.47
C ALA A 70 -4.73 8.81 -4.22
N VAL A 71 -4.78 8.42 -2.97
CA VAL A 71 -4.88 7.03 -2.57
C VAL A 71 -6.23 6.78 -1.92
N ARG A 72 -6.98 5.87 -2.47
CA ARG A 72 -8.26 5.49 -1.90
C ARG A 72 -8.06 4.38 -0.88
N LEU A 73 -8.60 4.60 0.31
CA LEU A 73 -8.51 3.65 1.39
C LEU A 73 -9.94 3.53 1.92
N GLY A 74 -10.58 2.40 1.69
CA GLY A 74 -11.99 2.29 2.05
C GLY A 74 -12.80 3.29 1.26
N HIS A 75 -13.49 4.17 1.95
CA HIS A 75 -14.31 5.18 1.31
C HIS A 75 -13.67 6.56 1.32
N THR A 76 -12.44 6.66 1.74
CA THR A 76 -11.77 7.95 1.88
C THR A 76 -10.58 8.01 0.94
N THR A 77 -10.33 9.19 0.40
CA THR A 77 -9.18 9.40 -0.47
C THR A 77 -8.21 10.33 0.23
N PHE A 78 -6.95 9.92 0.30
CA PHE A 78 -5.91 10.69 0.94
C PHE A 78 -4.87 11.12 -0.09
N ALA A 79 -4.24 12.25 0.14
CA ALA A 79 -3.14 12.71 -0.71
C ALA A 79 -1.84 12.33 -0.02
N LEU A 80 -1.05 11.50 -0.64
CA LEU A 80 0.22 11.08 -0.08
C LEU A 80 1.37 11.50 -0.99
N ARG A 81 2.47 11.91 -0.40
CA ARG A 81 3.66 12.15 -1.18
C ARG A 81 4.30 10.80 -1.46
N ARG A 82 5.14 10.74 -2.50
CA ARG A 82 5.71 9.46 -2.88
C ARG A 82 6.52 8.82 -1.76
N HIS A 83 7.25 9.62 -0.98
CA HIS A 83 8.04 9.03 0.09
C HIS A 83 7.16 8.46 1.20
N GLU A 84 5.96 9.01 1.35
CA GLU A 84 5.03 8.46 2.33
C GLU A 84 4.45 7.16 1.82
N ALA A 85 4.05 7.13 0.56
CA ALA A 85 3.50 5.91 -0.03
C ALA A 85 4.54 4.80 -0.07
N ALA A 86 5.82 5.17 -0.20
CA ALA A 86 6.89 4.17 -0.26
C ALA A 86 7.04 3.39 1.04
N LEU A 87 6.48 3.88 2.14
CA LEU A 87 6.53 3.14 3.39
C LEU A 87 5.47 2.07 3.48
N ILE A 88 4.47 2.11 2.61
CA ILE A 88 3.35 1.18 2.70
C ILE A 88 3.61 0.02 1.75
N HIS A 89 3.67 -1.19 2.29
CA HIS A 89 3.87 -2.38 1.48
C HIS A 89 2.53 -3.01 1.18
N VAL A 90 2.31 -3.35 -0.08
CA VAL A 90 1.01 -3.88 -0.51
C VAL A 90 1.22 -5.11 -1.38
N ALA A 91 0.19 -5.91 -1.48
CA ALA A 91 0.15 -7.03 -2.42
C ALA A 91 -0.94 -6.69 -3.44
N PRO A 92 -0.63 -6.72 -4.74
CA PRO A 92 -1.66 -6.45 -5.73
C PRO A 92 -2.83 -7.41 -5.59
N GLY A 93 -4.04 -6.89 -5.70
CA GLY A 93 -5.24 -7.70 -5.59
C GLY A 93 -6.07 -7.31 -4.39
N MET A 94 -7.35 -7.63 -4.44
CA MET A 94 -8.26 -7.32 -3.35
C MET A 94 -8.02 -8.24 -2.18
N PRO A 95 -8.25 -7.76 -0.96
CA PRO A 95 -8.15 -8.62 0.20
C PRO A 95 -9.17 -9.74 0.11
N GLU A 96 -8.75 -10.90 0.66
CA GLU A 96 -9.63 -12.00 0.69
C GLU A 96 -10.82 -11.67 1.55
N GLY A 97 -12.02 -11.93 1.10
CA GLY A 97 -13.20 -11.62 1.86
C GLY A 97 -13.74 -10.23 1.68
N ALA A 98 -13.02 -9.40 0.95
CA ALA A 98 -13.46 -8.04 0.78
C ALA A 98 -14.24 -7.93 -0.49
N ARG A 99 -15.36 -8.69 -0.57
CA ARG A 99 -15.96 -8.62 -1.69
C ARG A 99 -17.07 -7.80 -1.62
N HIS A 100 -17.59 -7.40 -2.12
CA HIS A 100 -18.64 -6.70 -2.15
C HIS A 100 -18.58 -5.70 -1.43
N GLY A 101 -17.85 -5.54 -1.18
CA GLY A 101 -17.84 -4.38 -0.52
C GLY A 101 -19.08 -3.72 -0.51
#